data_0f7586ed90ed6ad38e79dea7eb4b276a
#
_entry.id   0f7586ed90ed6ad38e79dea7eb4b276a
#
_cell.length_a   1.000
_cell.length_b   1.000
_cell.length_c   1.000
_cell.angle_alpha   90.00
_cell.angle_beta   90.00
_cell.angle_gamma   90.00
#
_symmetry.space_group_name_H-M   'P 1'
#
loop_
_entity.id
_entity.type
_entity.pdbx_description
1 polymer ?
#
loop_
_entity_poly.entity_id
_entity_poly.type
_entity_poly.pdbx_seq_one_letter_code
_entity_poly.pdbx_strand_id
1 'polypeptide(L)'
;MDLYNEINSLCIELEHSIKSLHENGVNYAEAYKNYRVLLSKELLRLKTNGMPVTIAYDIARGRKEVADAKFEELSTEAIYKANLENINALKLRIKVLENQYDKEWGNTNGW
;
A
#
# COMPACT_ATOMS: atom_id res chain seq x y z
N MET A 1 26.89 -8.58 14.85
CA MET A 1 26.73 -8.83 13.40
C MET A 1 27.49 -7.78 12.64
N ASP A 2 28.24 -8.16 11.61
CA ASP A 2 28.98 -7.17 10.85
C ASP A 2 28.06 -6.42 9.86
N LEU A 3 28.55 -5.27 9.38
CA LEU A 3 27.79 -4.42 8.47
C LEU A 3 27.43 -5.10 7.16
N TYR A 4 28.33 -5.92 6.64
CA TYR A 4 28.09 -6.65 5.40
C TYR A 4 26.87 -7.56 5.52
N ASN A 5 26.80 -8.35 6.59
CA ASN A 5 25.67 -9.25 6.82
C ASN A 5 24.38 -8.49 7.05
N GLU A 6 24.43 -7.36 7.74
CA GLU A 6 23.27 -6.52 7.99
C GLU A 6 22.74 -5.94 6.68
N ILE A 7 23.61 -5.39 5.84
CA ILE A 7 23.25 -4.87 4.52
C ILE A 7 22.61 -5.98 3.67
N ASN A 8 23.19 -7.16 3.67
CA ASN A 8 22.70 -8.29 2.90
C ASN A 8 21.30 -8.72 3.36
N SER A 9 21.07 -8.76 4.67
CA SER A 9 19.76 -9.07 5.23
C SER A 9 18.71 -8.05 4.82
N LEU A 10 19.05 -6.76 4.82
CA LEU A 10 18.14 -5.69 4.41
C LEU A 10 17.84 -5.76 2.92
N CYS A 11 18.81 -6.16 2.09
CA CYS A 11 18.58 -6.35 0.66
C CYS A 11 17.58 -7.48 0.40
N ILE A 12 17.64 -8.56 1.17
CA ILE A 12 16.69 -9.66 1.09
C ILE A 12 15.29 -9.19 1.49
N GLU A 13 15.18 -8.44 2.58
CA GLU A 13 13.90 -7.84 2.98
C GLU A 13 13.33 -6.92 1.91
N LEU A 14 14.20 -6.12 1.29
CA LEU A 14 13.79 -5.22 0.21
C LEU A 14 13.22 -6.00 -0.98
N GLU A 15 13.88 -7.08 -1.39
CA GLU A 15 13.39 -7.93 -2.47
C GLU A 15 12.00 -8.49 -2.15
N HIS A 16 11.78 -8.97 -0.93
CA HIS A 16 10.47 -9.45 -0.49
C HIS A 16 9.41 -8.36 -0.56
N SER A 17 9.75 -7.17 -0.09
CA SER A 17 8.82 -6.03 -0.08
C SER A 17 8.46 -5.60 -1.51
N ILE A 18 9.42 -5.61 -2.43
CA ILE A 18 9.18 -5.29 -3.83
C ILE A 18 8.29 -6.35 -4.50
N LYS A 19 8.50 -7.62 -4.21
CA LYS A 19 7.65 -8.70 -4.74
C LYS A 19 6.21 -8.57 -4.28
N SER A 20 5.99 -8.11 -3.04
CA SER A 20 4.65 -7.92 -2.50
C SER A 20 3.92 -6.72 -3.11
N LEU A 21 4.65 -5.78 -3.70
CA LEU A 21 4.09 -4.52 -4.18
C LEU A 21 3.03 -4.72 -5.26
N HIS A 22 3.31 -5.60 -6.23
CA HIS A 22 2.37 -5.87 -7.31
C HIS A 22 1.05 -6.44 -6.78
N GLU A 23 1.12 -7.45 -5.94
CA GLU A 23 -0.06 -8.07 -5.34
C GLU A 23 -0.87 -7.07 -4.53
N ASN A 24 -0.20 -6.31 -3.67
CA ASN A 24 -0.87 -5.31 -2.84
C ASN A 24 -1.50 -4.20 -3.70
N GLY A 25 -0.85 -3.80 -4.77
CA GLY A 25 -1.40 -2.83 -5.72
C GLY A 25 -2.62 -3.36 -6.45
N VAL A 26 -2.58 -4.61 -6.88
CA VAL A 26 -3.72 -5.27 -7.55
C VAL A 26 -4.89 -5.41 -6.58
N ASN A 27 -4.63 -5.82 -5.35
CA ASN A 27 -5.68 -5.96 -4.33
C ASN A 27 -6.38 -4.62 -4.08
N TYR A 28 -5.62 -3.55 -3.99
CA TYR A 28 -6.19 -2.21 -3.82
C TYR A 28 -7.03 -1.81 -5.05
N ALA A 29 -6.50 -2.00 -6.25
CA ALA A 29 -7.20 -1.64 -7.48
C ALA A 29 -8.52 -2.42 -7.63
N GLU A 30 -8.52 -3.72 -7.30
CA GLU A 30 -9.73 -4.54 -7.33
C GLU A 30 -10.75 -4.10 -6.29
N ALA A 31 -10.31 -3.78 -5.08
CA ALA A 31 -11.19 -3.30 -4.03
C ALA A 31 -11.81 -1.95 -4.40
N TYR A 32 -11.03 -1.05 -5.00
CA TYR A 32 -11.53 0.22 -5.50
C TYR A 32 -12.59 0.02 -6.57
N LYS A 33 -12.31 -0.84 -7.54
CA LYS A 33 -13.27 -1.15 -8.62
C LYS A 33 -14.56 -1.73 -8.06
N ASN A 34 -14.44 -2.68 -7.15
CA ASN A 34 -15.60 -3.32 -6.52
C ASN A 34 -16.49 -2.30 -5.80
N TYR A 35 -15.88 -1.42 -5.01
CA TYR A 35 -16.60 -0.34 -4.35
C TYR A 35 -17.36 0.53 -5.35
N ARG A 36 -16.70 0.96 -6.44
CA ARG A 36 -17.29 1.82 -7.45
C ARG A 36 -18.48 1.15 -8.12
N VAL A 37 -18.37 -0.13 -8.43
CA VAL A 37 -19.46 -0.90 -9.06
C VAL A 37 -20.65 -1.02 -8.13
N LEU A 38 -20.41 -1.40 -6.86
CA LEU A 38 -21.49 -1.56 -5.89
C LEU A 38 -22.20 -0.23 -5.59
N LEU A 39 -21.43 0.84 -5.45
CA LEU A 39 -21.98 2.18 -5.22
C LEU A 39 -22.86 2.60 -6.39
N SER A 40 -22.40 2.42 -7.62
CA SER A 40 -23.13 2.79 -8.83
C SER A 40 -24.45 2.02 -8.97
N LYS A 41 -24.42 0.72 -8.67
CA LYS A 41 -25.62 -0.11 -8.70
C LYS A 41 -26.66 0.35 -7.68
N GLU A 42 -26.22 0.65 -6.46
CA GLU A 42 -27.11 1.09 -5.41
C GLU A 42 -27.69 2.48 -5.71
N LEU A 43 -26.88 3.39 -6.23
CA LEU A 43 -27.35 4.71 -6.65
C LEU A 43 -28.41 4.61 -7.75
N LEU A 44 -28.19 3.74 -8.73
CA LEU A 44 -29.15 3.53 -9.80
C LEU A 44 -30.47 2.99 -9.25
N ARG A 45 -30.40 2.02 -8.33
CA ARG A 45 -31.60 1.45 -7.70
C ARG A 45 -32.39 2.53 -6.97
N LEU A 46 -31.74 3.36 -6.17
CA LEU A 46 -32.40 4.40 -5.40
C LEU A 46 -33.01 5.49 -6.29
N LYS A 47 -32.30 5.90 -7.33
CA LYS A 47 -32.80 6.89 -8.28
C LYS A 47 -34.02 6.35 -9.06
N THR A 48 -33.98 5.08 -9.46
CA THR A 48 -35.10 4.43 -10.16
C THR A 48 -36.33 4.41 -9.27
N ASN A 49 -36.17 4.31 -7.97
CA ASN A 49 -37.27 4.36 -7.00
C ASN A 49 -37.67 5.79 -6.61
N GLY A 50 -37.18 6.80 -7.33
CA GLY A 50 -37.60 8.19 -7.15
C GLY A 50 -36.90 8.97 -6.08
N MET A 51 -35.82 8.44 -5.51
CA MET A 51 -35.09 9.15 -4.46
C MET A 51 -34.27 10.31 -5.02
N PRO A 52 -34.29 11.51 -4.40
CA PRO A 52 -33.46 12.62 -4.79
C PRO A 52 -31.97 12.26 -4.73
N VAL A 53 -31.18 12.75 -5.70
CA VAL A 53 -29.77 12.40 -5.87
C VAL A 53 -28.94 12.66 -4.60
N THR A 54 -29.16 13.81 -3.95
CA THR A 54 -28.39 14.19 -2.76
C THR A 54 -28.58 13.23 -1.60
N ILE A 55 -29.81 12.79 -1.36
CA ILE A 55 -30.14 11.83 -0.30
C ILE A 55 -29.71 10.42 -0.71
N ALA A 56 -29.87 10.07 -2.00
CA ALA A 56 -29.51 8.75 -2.51
C ALA A 56 -28.04 8.43 -2.27
N TYR A 57 -27.15 9.41 -2.43
CA TYR A 57 -25.73 9.21 -2.22
C TYR A 57 -25.41 8.81 -0.79
N ASP A 58 -25.95 9.53 0.18
CA ASP A 58 -25.72 9.24 1.59
C ASP A 58 -26.28 7.87 1.99
N ILE A 59 -27.47 7.55 1.53
CA ILE A 59 -28.10 6.25 1.80
C ILE A 59 -27.31 5.11 1.17
N ALA A 60 -26.87 5.28 -0.08
CA ALA A 60 -26.10 4.27 -0.79
C ALA A 60 -24.79 3.95 -0.05
N ARG A 61 -24.09 4.96 0.42
CA ARG A 61 -22.83 4.78 1.17
C ARG A 61 -23.03 4.05 2.49
N GLY A 62 -24.20 4.17 3.08
CA GLY A 62 -24.51 3.52 4.35
C GLY A 62 -25.01 2.09 4.21
N ARG A 63 -25.31 1.61 2.99
CA ARG A 63 -25.70 0.22 2.81
C ARG A 63 -24.53 -0.70 3.15
N LYS A 64 -24.85 -1.81 3.82
CA LYS A 64 -23.83 -2.71 4.36
C LYS A 64 -22.84 -3.16 3.28
N GLU A 65 -23.33 -3.61 2.12
CA GLU A 65 -22.45 -4.08 1.05
C GLU A 65 -21.54 -2.99 0.51
N VAL A 66 -22.05 -1.77 0.38
CA VAL A 66 -21.26 -0.61 -0.10
C VAL A 66 -20.27 -0.17 0.95
N ALA A 67 -20.70 -0.10 2.21
CA ALA A 67 -19.82 0.27 3.32
C ALA A 67 -18.70 -0.74 3.53
N ASP A 68 -19.01 -2.04 3.44
CA ASP A 68 -18.01 -3.11 3.53
C ASP A 68 -17.00 -3.03 2.38
N ALA A 69 -17.47 -2.71 1.18
CA ALA A 69 -16.58 -2.53 0.03
C ALA A 69 -15.68 -1.31 0.20
N LYS A 70 -16.18 -0.24 0.79
CA LYS A 70 -15.37 0.96 1.12
C LYS A 70 -14.32 0.63 2.16
N PHE A 71 -14.68 -0.12 3.18
CA PHE A 71 -13.72 -0.59 4.19
C PHE A 71 -12.59 -1.40 3.56
N GLU A 72 -12.93 -2.31 2.64
CA GLU A 72 -11.92 -3.12 1.94
C GLU A 72 -11.02 -2.26 1.07
N GLU A 73 -11.57 -1.28 0.36
CA GLU A 73 -10.79 -0.33 -0.42
C GLU A 73 -9.77 0.41 0.46
N LEU A 74 -10.22 0.96 1.59
CA LEU A 74 -9.36 1.71 2.50
C LEU A 74 -8.31 0.82 3.15
N SER A 75 -8.67 -0.41 3.51
CA SER A 75 -7.74 -1.37 4.12
C SER A 75 -6.64 -1.78 3.15
N THR A 76 -7.00 -2.08 1.91
CA THR A 76 -6.03 -2.47 0.88
C THR A 76 -5.17 -1.29 0.46
N GLU A 77 -5.73 -0.07 0.44
CA GLU A 77 -4.95 1.15 0.21
C GLU A 77 -3.89 1.34 1.29
N ALA A 78 -4.27 1.17 2.56
CA ALA A 78 -3.34 1.31 3.68
C ALA A 78 -2.19 0.29 3.59
N ILE A 79 -2.50 -0.95 3.22
CA ILE A 79 -1.49 -2.00 3.04
C ILE A 79 -0.55 -1.64 1.89
N TYR A 80 -1.09 -1.17 0.78
CA TYR A 80 -0.30 -0.77 -0.39
C TYR A 80 0.65 0.39 -0.05
N LYS A 81 0.12 1.42 0.62
CA LYS A 81 0.92 2.58 1.04
C LYS A 81 2.01 2.19 2.05
N ALA A 82 1.68 1.32 3.01
CA ALA A 82 2.66 0.83 3.97
C ALA A 82 3.78 0.04 3.28
N ASN A 83 3.44 -0.73 2.25
CA ASN A 83 4.42 -1.45 1.44
C ASN A 83 5.39 -0.48 0.73
N LEU A 84 4.87 0.59 0.14
CA LEU A 84 5.71 1.61 -0.50
C LEU A 84 6.64 2.30 0.51
N GLU A 85 6.10 2.66 1.68
CA GLU A 85 6.90 3.28 2.74
C GLU A 85 7.98 2.33 3.25
N ASN A 86 7.67 1.05 3.38
CA ASN A 86 8.65 0.05 3.81
C ASN A 86 9.79 -0.08 2.80
N ILE A 87 9.48 -0.09 1.50
CA ILE A 87 10.49 -0.12 0.45
C ILE A 87 11.42 1.09 0.56
N ASN A 88 10.85 2.28 0.73
CA ASN A 88 11.63 3.51 0.84
C ASN A 88 12.51 3.52 2.11
N ALA A 89 11.97 3.06 3.23
CA ALA A 89 12.71 2.96 4.49
C ALA A 89 13.89 1.98 4.38
N LEU A 90 13.66 0.82 3.75
CA LEU A 90 14.71 -0.17 3.53
C LEU A 90 15.82 0.37 2.63
N LYS A 91 15.46 1.05 1.55
CA LYS A 91 16.43 1.68 0.65
C LYS A 91 17.30 2.69 1.38
N LEU A 92 16.69 3.51 2.23
CA LEU A 92 17.41 4.51 3.00
C LEU A 92 18.35 3.87 4.01
N ARG A 93 17.90 2.85 4.74
CA ARG A 93 18.75 2.14 5.71
C ARG A 93 19.96 1.49 5.03
N ILE A 94 19.72 0.84 3.90
CA ILE A 94 20.79 0.21 3.12
C ILE A 94 21.82 1.25 2.72
N LYS A 95 21.37 2.41 2.21
CA LYS A 95 22.28 3.48 1.79
C LYS A 95 23.12 4.00 2.94
N VAL A 96 22.52 4.21 4.12
CA VAL A 96 23.23 4.67 5.30
C VAL A 96 24.30 3.65 5.72
N LEU A 97 23.97 2.37 5.73
CA LEU A 97 24.90 1.31 6.10
C LEU A 97 26.00 1.11 5.06
N GLU A 98 25.69 1.25 3.78
CA GLU A 98 26.70 1.21 2.73
C GLU A 98 27.71 2.34 2.88
N ASN A 99 27.25 3.54 3.18
CA ASN A 99 28.14 4.68 3.41
C ASN A 99 29.02 4.44 4.63
N GLN A 100 28.49 3.86 5.69
CA GLN A 100 29.26 3.51 6.89
C GLN A 100 30.29 2.43 6.57
N TYR A 101 29.91 1.41 5.84
CA TYR A 101 30.79 0.33 5.40
C TYR A 101 31.96 0.89 4.58
N ASP A 102 31.67 1.76 3.63
CA ASP A 102 32.70 2.36 2.77
C ASP A 102 33.68 3.20 3.58
N LYS A 103 33.21 3.96 4.58
CA LYS A 103 34.07 4.73 5.48
C LYS A 103 34.98 3.84 6.30
N GLU A 104 34.44 2.78 6.88
CA GLU A 104 35.24 1.85 7.71
C GLU A 104 36.27 1.12 6.85
N TRP A 105 35.89 0.71 5.65
CA TRP A 105 36.79 0.05 4.70
C TRP A 105 37.91 1.00 4.26
N GLY A 106 37.54 2.25 3.92
CA GLY A 106 38.51 3.27 3.54
C GLY A 106 39.54 3.56 4.64
N ASN A 107 39.07 3.69 5.90
CA ASN A 107 39.98 3.88 7.06
C ASN A 107 40.90 2.69 7.25
N THR A 108 40.35 1.47 7.10
CA THR A 108 41.12 0.24 7.25
C THR A 108 42.23 0.12 6.21
N ASN A 109 41.98 0.66 4.99
CA ASN A 109 42.94 0.62 3.90
C ASN A 109 43.85 1.83 3.81
N GLY A 110 43.78 2.74 4.79
CA GLY A 110 44.72 3.87 4.89
C GLY A 110 44.44 5.02 3.92
N TRP A 111 43.26 5.12 3.40
CA TRP A 111 42.88 6.20 2.49
C TRP A 111 42.63 7.54 3.16
#